data_ecc90d3c69b8a490126b88a465fab9c6
#
_entry.id   ecc90d3c69b8a490126b88a465fab9c6
#
_cell.length_a   1.000
_cell.length_b   1.000
_cell.length_c   1.000
_cell.angle_alpha   90.00
_cell.angle_beta   90.00
_cell.angle_gamma   90.00
#
_symmetry.space_group_name_H-M   'P 1'
#
loop_
_entity.id
_entity.type
_entity.pdbx_description
1 polymer ?
#
loop_
_entity_poly.entity_id
_entity_poly.type
_entity_poly.pdbx_seq_one_letter_code
_entity_poly.pdbx_strand_id
1 'polypeptide(L)'
;NDFSVEFITTSDYCNSAQVSGILNSLQNPLVGGEDTLYCYLDFAGTPAGGETFYIKAADANSVFDANRNALEFSPNSWEVDLNTDTLRLNDQLVPTVVDSLSTVNDTIISSSIGSPINITFSEPIQSFSYSISARHNNYLTYSDTTTATGLKLNLDPPLASLDTITLTISNLTDNVGNIMEVDFLYTYFTPALGDYDIDDRVNVEDLAQFVSFWMADSQPLVLGLGPTSGTFPHLVPNLDDKYDLDDGMTFIRMWSWSVDRFGLEPSASPPIGIAMNWDKLVVDVPTEAIAGQVYLRYNPLQGKVDLNHAGFGNNNLTMKREAIENGEILLEFGLVDPDDDARVISIKTEINEPADATVIYKFFGEDQSLIAAGTQKIALVIPTEFR
;
A
#
# COMPACT_ATOMS: atom_id res chain seq x y z
N ASN A 1 8.79 30.88 -45.97
CA ASN A 1 9.68 31.17 -44.83
C ASN A 1 11.11 30.95 -45.27
N ASP A 2 11.95 31.95 -45.12
CA ASP A 2 13.36 31.89 -45.53
C ASP A 2 14.23 31.14 -44.47
N PHE A 3 13.64 30.82 -43.31
CA PHE A 3 14.27 30.11 -42.24
C PHE A 3 13.46 28.90 -41.82
N SER A 4 14.16 27.86 -41.36
CA SER A 4 13.60 26.68 -40.76
C SER A 4 14.22 26.45 -39.39
N VAL A 5 13.54 25.69 -38.54
CA VAL A 5 14.01 25.30 -37.21
C VAL A 5 14.28 23.81 -37.20
N GLU A 6 15.46 23.43 -36.77
CA GLU A 6 15.74 22.07 -36.33
C GLU A 6 15.64 22.04 -34.81
N PHE A 7 14.71 21.25 -34.30
CA PHE A 7 14.42 21.13 -32.86
C PHE A 7 14.80 19.78 -32.35
N ILE A 8 15.61 19.78 -31.29
CA ILE A 8 16.07 18.56 -30.63
C ILE A 8 15.55 18.60 -29.19
N THR A 9 14.73 17.62 -28.85
CA THR A 9 14.17 17.46 -27.49
C THR A 9 14.42 16.06 -26.98
N THR A 10 14.63 15.95 -25.68
CA THR A 10 14.61 14.68 -24.93
C THR A 10 13.37 14.62 -24.02
N SER A 11 12.51 15.63 -24.08
CA SER A 11 11.34 15.82 -23.23
C SER A 11 10.06 15.52 -24.00
N ASP A 12 9.12 14.85 -23.36
CA ASP A 12 7.77 14.62 -23.88
C ASP A 12 6.86 15.87 -23.72
N TYR A 13 7.33 16.90 -23.03
CA TYR A 13 6.56 18.12 -22.71
C TYR A 13 6.58 19.17 -23.81
N CYS A 14 7.65 19.23 -24.59
CA CYS A 14 7.79 20.13 -25.73
C CYS A 14 8.26 19.35 -26.95
N ASN A 15 7.36 19.12 -27.91
CA ASN A 15 7.58 18.13 -28.99
C ASN A 15 8.06 18.73 -30.30
N SER A 16 7.82 20.01 -30.54
CA SER A 16 8.22 20.68 -31.78
C SER A 16 8.30 22.20 -31.64
N ALA A 17 9.08 22.79 -32.50
CA ALA A 17 9.13 24.23 -32.69
C ALA A 17 9.05 24.59 -34.17
N GLN A 18 8.47 25.72 -34.50
CA GLN A 18 8.41 26.25 -35.85
C GLN A 18 8.60 27.76 -35.85
N VAL A 19 9.16 28.29 -36.95
CA VAL A 19 9.24 29.74 -37.14
C VAL A 19 7.87 30.27 -37.46
N SER A 20 7.28 31.08 -36.58
CA SER A 20 5.98 31.73 -36.79
C SER A 20 6.10 33.12 -37.44
N GLY A 21 7.26 33.75 -37.32
CA GLY A 21 7.50 35.05 -37.96
C GLY A 21 8.95 35.49 -37.87
N ILE A 22 9.37 36.34 -38.80
CA ILE A 22 10.68 36.98 -38.78
C ILE A 22 10.48 38.46 -39.03
N LEU A 23 11.00 39.29 -38.13
CA LEU A 23 10.88 40.74 -38.19
C LEU A 23 12.27 41.38 -38.04
N ASN A 24 12.42 42.61 -38.49
CA ASN A 24 13.63 43.40 -38.27
C ASN A 24 13.69 43.98 -36.83
N SER A 25 14.74 44.72 -36.52
CA SER A 25 14.97 45.33 -35.19
C SER A 25 13.86 46.34 -34.79
N LEU A 26 13.04 46.82 -35.73
CA LEU A 26 11.89 47.68 -35.47
C LEU A 26 10.57 46.91 -35.40
N GLN A 27 10.62 45.57 -35.37
CA GLN A 27 9.47 44.67 -35.40
C GLN A 27 8.57 44.85 -36.65
N ASN A 28 9.15 45.22 -37.75
CA ASN A 28 8.48 45.29 -39.05
C ASN A 28 8.92 44.12 -39.95
N PRO A 29 8.14 43.78 -40.99
CA PRO A 29 8.54 42.84 -42.01
C PRO A 29 9.89 43.20 -42.64
N LEU A 30 10.67 42.19 -43.00
CA LEU A 30 11.99 42.35 -43.60
C LEU A 30 11.83 43.09 -44.97
N VAL A 31 12.74 44.02 -45.21
CA VAL A 31 12.82 44.75 -46.47
C VAL A 31 14.14 44.49 -47.21
N GLY A 32 15.06 43.81 -46.58
CA GLY A 32 16.39 43.47 -47.07
C GLY A 32 17.47 44.46 -46.60
N GLY A 33 18.65 43.90 -46.27
CA GLY A 33 19.78 44.66 -45.73
C GLY A 33 19.77 44.79 -44.21
N GLU A 34 18.90 44.03 -43.54
CA GLU A 34 18.87 43.94 -42.07
C GLU A 34 20.11 43.24 -41.55
N ASP A 35 20.73 43.80 -40.54
CA ASP A 35 21.84 43.23 -39.76
C ASP A 35 21.38 42.48 -38.51
N THR A 36 20.11 42.62 -38.14
CA THR A 36 19.51 42.03 -36.96
C THR A 36 18.10 41.52 -37.27
N LEU A 37 17.86 40.28 -36.96
CA LEU A 37 16.59 39.61 -37.18
C LEU A 37 16.03 39.11 -35.85
N TYR A 38 14.71 39.27 -35.70
CA TYR A 38 13.95 38.67 -34.61
C TYR A 38 13.14 37.51 -35.18
N CYS A 39 13.52 36.29 -34.78
CA CYS A 39 12.76 35.08 -35.08
C CYS A 39 11.76 34.80 -33.96
N TYR A 40 10.49 34.72 -34.32
CA TYR A 40 9.43 34.29 -33.43
C TYR A 40 9.21 32.79 -33.64
N LEU A 41 9.21 32.06 -32.54
CA LEU A 41 9.05 30.61 -32.54
C LEU A 41 7.75 30.24 -31.83
N ASP A 42 6.99 29.33 -32.43
CA ASP A 42 5.85 28.68 -31.80
C ASP A 42 6.28 27.30 -31.37
N PHE A 43 6.01 26.98 -30.13
CA PHE A 43 6.32 25.69 -29.51
C PHE A 43 5.05 24.87 -29.31
N ALA A 44 5.11 23.57 -29.59
CA ALA A 44 4.07 22.62 -29.22
C ALA A 44 4.40 22.01 -27.87
N GLY A 45 3.82 22.59 -26.81
CA GLY A 45 4.02 22.17 -25.42
C GLY A 45 4.79 23.19 -24.57
N THR A 46 5.11 22.80 -23.36
CA THR A 46 5.82 23.64 -22.39
C THR A 46 7.30 23.24 -22.32
N PRO A 47 8.23 24.18 -22.49
CA PRO A 47 9.66 23.89 -22.39
C PRO A 47 10.07 23.34 -21.01
N ALA A 48 10.85 22.28 -20.99
CA ALA A 48 11.32 21.58 -19.79
C ALA A 48 12.79 21.88 -19.44
N GLY A 49 13.45 22.76 -20.22
CA GLY A 49 14.85 23.10 -19.98
C GLY A 49 15.84 21.99 -20.40
N GLY A 50 16.14 21.91 -21.60
CA GLY A 50 17.06 20.90 -22.19
C GLY A 50 16.85 20.76 -23.67
N GLU A 51 15.77 21.32 -24.14
CA GLU A 51 15.49 21.44 -25.57
C GLU A 51 16.50 22.38 -26.22
N THR A 52 16.97 21.94 -27.40
CA THR A 52 17.93 22.67 -28.19
C THR A 52 17.35 22.89 -29.57
N PHE A 53 17.53 24.07 -30.13
CA PHE A 53 17.13 24.32 -31.50
C PHE A 53 18.15 25.12 -32.24
N TYR A 54 18.16 24.88 -33.56
CA TYR A 54 19.00 25.59 -34.50
C TYR A 54 18.11 26.27 -35.53
N ILE A 55 18.33 27.56 -35.73
CA ILE A 55 17.66 28.31 -36.80
C ILE A 55 18.61 28.30 -38.00
N LYS A 56 18.12 27.90 -39.16
CA LYS A 56 18.89 27.74 -40.37
C LYS A 56 18.14 28.30 -41.57
N ALA A 57 18.85 28.63 -42.65
CA ALA A 57 18.21 28.90 -43.92
C ALA A 57 17.31 27.74 -44.36
N ALA A 58 16.12 28.00 -44.85
CA ALA A 58 15.18 26.93 -45.24
C ALA A 58 15.72 26.10 -46.41
N ASP A 59 16.40 26.75 -47.34
CA ASP A 59 17.11 26.14 -48.47
C ASP A 59 18.26 27.03 -48.98
N ALA A 60 18.99 26.57 -49.98
CA ALA A 60 20.14 27.25 -50.57
C ALA A 60 19.77 28.60 -51.25
N ASN A 61 18.49 28.90 -51.43
CA ASN A 61 18.00 30.12 -52.08
C ASN A 61 17.16 30.98 -51.16
N SER A 62 17.15 30.71 -49.89
CA SER A 62 16.27 31.39 -48.92
C SER A 62 16.89 32.66 -48.35
N VAL A 63 18.22 32.71 -48.18
CA VAL A 63 18.92 33.84 -47.57
C VAL A 63 20.10 34.26 -48.45
N PHE A 64 20.22 35.56 -48.72
CA PHE A 64 21.27 36.13 -49.54
C PHE A 64 21.98 37.26 -48.80
N ASP A 65 23.29 37.45 -49.12
CA ASP A 65 24.00 38.65 -48.68
C ASP A 65 23.66 39.88 -49.54
N ALA A 66 24.18 41.05 -49.17
CA ALA A 66 23.95 42.31 -49.89
C ALA A 66 24.45 42.24 -51.35
N ASN A 67 25.33 41.34 -51.72
CA ASN A 67 25.86 41.13 -53.06
C ASN A 67 25.05 40.07 -53.85
N ARG A 68 23.97 39.57 -53.27
CA ARG A 68 23.13 38.47 -53.81
C ARG A 68 23.83 37.13 -53.88
N ASN A 69 24.84 36.89 -53.07
CA ASN A 69 25.35 35.53 -52.88
C ASN A 69 24.41 34.79 -51.94
N ALA A 70 24.00 33.62 -52.39
CA ALA A 70 23.20 32.74 -51.52
C ALA A 70 24.05 32.30 -50.31
N LEU A 71 23.41 32.22 -49.15
CA LEU A 71 24.01 31.59 -47.99
C LEU A 71 24.28 30.11 -48.37
N GLU A 72 25.54 29.69 -48.37
CA GLU A 72 25.91 28.34 -48.74
C GLU A 72 25.26 27.32 -47.77
N PHE A 73 24.25 26.62 -48.25
CA PHE A 73 23.62 25.54 -47.53
C PHE A 73 24.44 24.26 -47.76
N SER A 74 25.28 23.92 -46.83
CA SER A 74 25.92 22.60 -46.83
C SER A 74 25.17 21.66 -45.86
N PRO A 75 24.56 20.57 -46.33
CA PRO A 75 23.87 19.62 -45.45
C PRO A 75 24.79 18.91 -44.48
N ASN A 76 26.11 19.06 -44.66
CA ASN A 76 27.13 18.33 -43.87
C ASN A 76 28.11 19.24 -43.12
N SER A 77 28.10 20.55 -43.28
CA SER A 77 28.95 21.49 -42.54
C SER A 77 28.19 22.77 -42.24
N TRP A 78 27.76 22.88 -41.02
CA TRP A 78 27.10 24.03 -40.45
C TRP A 78 28.09 25.14 -40.04
N GLU A 79 29.14 25.32 -40.79
CA GLU A 79 30.00 26.47 -40.67
C GLU A 79 29.44 27.64 -41.50
N VAL A 80 28.22 27.98 -41.26
CA VAL A 80 27.82 29.36 -41.42
C VAL A 80 28.10 30.02 -40.11
N ASP A 81 28.81 31.13 -40.10
CA ASP A 81 29.17 31.97 -38.98
C ASP A 81 27.92 32.68 -38.36
N LEU A 82 26.78 32.08 -38.39
CA LEU A 82 25.77 32.19 -37.38
C LEU A 82 26.35 31.39 -36.19
N ASN A 83 26.98 32.15 -35.32
CA ASN A 83 27.45 31.70 -34.05
C ASN A 83 26.56 30.55 -33.58
N THR A 84 27.09 29.35 -33.51
CA THR A 84 26.37 28.18 -33.01
C THR A 84 26.14 28.33 -31.49
N ASP A 85 25.57 29.43 -31.09
CA ASP A 85 25.02 29.59 -29.79
C ASP A 85 23.82 28.63 -29.73
N THR A 86 24.05 27.51 -29.14
CA THR A 86 23.01 26.57 -28.77
C THR A 86 22.04 27.33 -27.87
N LEU A 87 20.93 27.79 -28.46
CA LEU A 87 19.89 28.43 -27.68
C LEU A 87 19.19 27.32 -26.89
N ARG A 88 19.25 27.42 -25.61
CA ARG A 88 18.49 26.55 -24.71
C ARG A 88 17.25 27.29 -24.23
N LEU A 89 16.14 26.63 -24.25
CA LEU A 89 14.95 27.16 -23.63
C LEU A 89 15.13 27.14 -22.10
N ASN A 90 14.63 28.18 -21.46
CA ASN A 90 14.52 28.13 -20.02
C ASN A 90 13.43 27.12 -19.66
N ASP A 91 13.69 26.36 -18.63
CA ASP A 91 12.69 25.50 -18.03
C ASP A 91 11.52 26.33 -17.51
N GLN A 92 10.30 25.96 -17.89
CA GLN A 92 9.05 26.57 -17.45
C GLN A 92 8.10 25.54 -16.86
N LEU A 93 8.54 24.27 -16.77
CA LEU A 93 7.77 23.25 -16.10
C LEU A 93 7.80 23.51 -14.60
N VAL A 94 6.64 23.41 -14.02
CA VAL A 94 6.49 23.49 -12.57
C VAL A 94 6.71 22.10 -11.98
N PRO A 95 7.60 21.93 -11.02
CA PRO A 95 7.84 20.64 -10.40
C PRO A 95 6.59 20.14 -9.70
N THR A 96 6.37 18.83 -9.78
CA THR A 96 5.24 18.16 -9.16
C THR A 96 5.69 16.95 -8.34
N VAL A 97 4.85 16.56 -7.39
CA VAL A 97 5.04 15.30 -6.65
C VAL A 97 4.42 14.18 -7.47
N VAL A 98 5.23 13.13 -7.71
CA VAL A 98 4.73 11.86 -8.26
C VAL A 98 4.50 10.94 -7.08
N ASP A 99 3.24 10.65 -6.77
CA ASP A 99 2.90 9.77 -5.66
C ASP A 99 3.44 8.37 -5.92
N SER A 100 4.34 7.91 -5.05
CA SER A 100 4.98 6.60 -5.13
C SER A 100 4.69 5.72 -3.92
N LEU A 101 3.78 6.13 -3.05
CA LEU A 101 3.42 5.32 -1.89
C LEU A 101 2.67 4.06 -2.34
N SER A 102 3.06 2.93 -1.75
CA SER A 102 2.32 1.69 -1.91
C SER A 102 1.04 1.77 -1.08
N THR A 103 -0.07 2.12 -1.74
CA THR A 103 -1.37 2.26 -1.10
C THR A 103 -2.43 1.44 -1.84
N VAL A 104 -3.43 0.99 -1.10
CA VAL A 104 -4.66 0.44 -1.62
C VAL A 104 -5.80 1.29 -1.06
N ASN A 105 -6.58 1.94 -1.92
CA ASN A 105 -7.68 2.83 -1.52
C ASN A 105 -7.24 3.89 -0.47
N ASP A 106 -6.09 4.54 -0.70
CA ASP A 106 -5.48 5.50 0.22
C ASP A 106 -5.05 4.89 1.57
N THR A 107 -4.92 3.58 1.63
CA THR A 107 -4.45 2.85 2.82
C THR A 107 -2.98 2.48 2.64
N ILE A 108 -2.13 2.83 3.60
CA ILE A 108 -0.75 2.33 3.65
C ILE A 108 -0.81 0.87 4.05
N ILE A 109 -0.32 0.00 3.18
CA ILE A 109 -0.32 -1.44 3.40
C ILE A 109 0.51 -1.78 4.65
N SER A 110 0.06 -2.75 5.45
CA SER A 110 0.73 -3.14 6.70
C SER A 110 2.22 -3.47 6.52
N SER A 111 2.59 -4.07 5.39
CA SER A 111 4.00 -4.31 5.02
C SER A 111 4.83 -3.03 4.83
N SER A 112 4.19 -1.87 4.70
CA SER A 112 4.85 -0.58 4.56
C SER A 112 4.94 0.19 5.88
N ILE A 113 4.32 -0.26 6.97
CA ILE A 113 4.32 0.44 8.27
C ILE A 113 5.73 0.63 8.82
N GLY A 114 6.61 -0.35 8.66
CA GLY A 114 8.02 -0.27 9.04
C GLY A 114 8.96 0.19 7.93
N SER A 115 8.45 0.49 6.74
CA SER A 115 9.24 0.83 5.57
C SER A 115 9.32 2.34 5.38
N PRO A 116 10.39 2.88 4.75
CA PRO A 116 10.45 4.30 4.45
C PRO A 116 9.35 4.71 3.47
N ILE A 117 8.79 5.88 3.68
CA ILE A 117 7.91 6.54 2.69
C ILE A 117 8.81 7.17 1.63
N ASN A 118 8.67 6.74 0.39
CA ASN A 118 9.41 7.28 -0.73
C ASN A 118 8.50 8.17 -1.57
N ILE A 119 8.92 9.39 -1.78
CA ILE A 119 8.25 10.38 -2.63
C ILE A 119 9.16 10.66 -3.82
N THR A 120 8.62 10.64 -5.02
CA THR A 120 9.33 10.98 -6.24
C THR A 120 8.86 12.31 -6.77
N PHE A 121 9.76 13.13 -7.27
CA PHE A 121 9.48 14.38 -7.94
C PHE A 121 9.58 14.22 -9.45
N SER A 122 8.80 15.01 -10.19
CA SER A 122 8.79 14.98 -11.65
C SER A 122 10.14 15.33 -12.27
N GLU A 123 10.96 16.08 -11.54
CA GLU A 123 12.24 16.63 -11.99
C GLU A 123 13.20 16.89 -10.82
N PRO A 124 14.48 17.24 -11.09
CA PRO A 124 15.43 17.59 -10.05
C PRO A 124 15.05 18.86 -9.29
N ILE A 125 15.02 18.79 -7.96
CA ILE A 125 14.54 19.82 -7.06
C ILE A 125 15.70 20.51 -6.36
N GLN A 126 15.62 21.85 -6.26
CA GLN A 126 16.55 22.68 -5.51
C GLN A 126 16.18 22.74 -4.02
N SER A 127 14.88 22.95 -3.72
CA SER A 127 14.39 23.07 -2.35
C SER A 127 12.93 22.72 -2.20
N PHE A 128 12.52 22.30 -1.02
CA PHE A 128 11.14 22.12 -0.63
C PHE A 128 11.01 22.14 0.90
N SER A 129 9.78 22.21 1.38
CA SER A 129 9.42 22.00 2.77
C SER A 129 8.44 20.85 2.87
N TYR A 130 8.48 20.08 3.95
CA TYR A 130 7.50 19.04 4.19
C TYR A 130 7.12 18.94 5.66
N SER A 131 5.95 18.41 5.92
CA SER A 131 5.49 18.02 7.24
C SER A 131 4.72 16.72 7.17
N ILE A 132 4.84 15.93 8.22
CA ILE A 132 4.05 14.71 8.41
C ILE A 132 3.41 14.78 9.80
N SER A 133 2.14 14.42 9.88
CA SER A 133 1.41 14.34 11.13
C SER A 133 0.51 13.11 11.14
N ALA A 134 0.23 12.59 12.34
CA ALA A 134 -0.69 11.49 12.54
C ALA A 134 -1.76 11.87 13.57
N ARG A 135 -2.95 11.34 13.42
CA ARG A 135 -4.11 11.70 14.27
C ARG A 135 -4.01 11.14 15.68
N HIS A 136 -3.52 9.89 15.78
CA HIS A 136 -3.48 9.15 17.05
C HIS A 136 -2.08 8.97 17.61
N ASN A 137 -1.05 9.34 16.85
CA ASN A 137 0.33 9.23 17.26
C ASN A 137 1.03 10.59 17.23
N ASN A 138 1.38 11.11 18.41
CA ASN A 138 2.11 12.36 18.55
C ASN A 138 3.64 12.16 18.50
N TYR A 139 4.14 10.97 18.22
CA TYR A 139 5.53 10.57 18.36
C TYR A 139 6.26 10.40 17.04
N LEU A 140 5.65 10.80 15.92
CA LEU A 140 6.32 10.70 14.63
C LEU A 140 7.58 11.57 14.64
N THR A 141 8.66 10.95 15.07
CA THR A 141 10.01 11.41 14.75
C THR A 141 10.40 10.76 13.43
N TYR A 142 10.98 11.48 12.55
CA TYR A 142 11.42 10.98 11.27
C TYR A 142 12.80 11.52 10.93
N SER A 143 13.56 10.73 10.18
CA SER A 143 14.76 11.20 9.48
C SER A 143 14.47 11.16 7.98
N ASP A 144 15.04 12.09 7.26
CA ASP A 144 14.89 12.14 5.81
C ASP A 144 16.22 11.91 5.10
N THR A 145 16.13 11.40 3.91
CA THR A 145 17.21 11.43 2.94
C THR A 145 16.66 12.07 1.69
N THR A 146 17.12 13.27 1.38
CA THR A 146 16.72 13.97 0.17
C THR A 146 17.69 13.64 -0.97
N THR A 147 17.12 13.42 -2.14
CA THR A 147 17.87 13.31 -3.40
C THR A 147 17.41 14.40 -4.34
N ALA A 148 18.13 14.62 -5.44
CA ALA A 148 17.72 15.60 -6.43
C ALA A 148 16.28 15.37 -6.96
N THR A 149 15.82 14.11 -6.97
CA THR A 149 14.53 13.72 -7.55
C THR A 149 13.61 13.03 -6.57
N GLY A 150 13.85 13.13 -5.25
CA GLY A 150 13.00 12.45 -4.29
C GLY A 150 13.29 12.73 -2.84
N LEU A 151 12.35 12.32 -2.01
CA LEU A 151 12.38 12.40 -0.55
C LEU A 151 12.15 10.99 0.00
N LYS A 152 13.01 10.57 0.92
CA LYS A 152 12.86 9.33 1.66
C LYS A 152 12.66 9.65 3.13
N LEU A 153 11.50 9.33 3.67
CA LEU A 153 11.16 9.48 5.08
C LEU A 153 11.29 8.13 5.79
N ASN A 154 12.16 8.03 6.77
CA ASN A 154 12.20 6.90 7.68
C ASN A 154 11.39 7.26 8.92
N LEU A 155 10.49 6.40 9.33
CA LEU A 155 9.61 6.63 10.47
C LEU A 155 10.15 5.90 11.71
N ASP A 156 10.28 6.64 12.81
CA ASP A 156 10.67 6.10 14.10
C ASP A 156 9.94 6.90 15.21
N PRO A 157 9.04 6.31 15.97
CA PRO A 157 8.55 4.93 15.85
C PRO A 157 7.74 4.68 14.55
N PRO A 158 7.42 3.42 14.22
CA PRO A 158 6.54 3.06 13.11
C PRO A 158 5.17 3.71 13.26
N LEU A 159 4.40 3.72 12.16
CA LEU A 159 3.03 4.25 12.17
C LEU A 159 2.12 3.42 13.09
N ALA A 160 1.19 4.10 13.75
CA ALA A 160 0.22 3.44 14.60
C ALA A 160 -0.86 2.69 13.78
N SER A 161 -1.43 1.67 14.39
CA SER A 161 -2.61 0.97 13.91
C SER A 161 -3.82 1.90 13.82
N LEU A 162 -4.62 1.78 12.76
CA LEU A 162 -5.88 2.53 12.57
C LEU A 162 -5.68 4.04 12.71
N ASP A 163 -4.59 4.55 12.18
CA ASP A 163 -4.26 5.97 12.22
C ASP A 163 -4.57 6.66 10.89
N THR A 164 -4.62 7.97 10.94
CA THR A 164 -4.76 8.85 9.77
C THR A 164 -3.52 9.72 9.70
N ILE A 165 -2.77 9.61 8.61
CA ILE A 165 -1.51 10.31 8.41
C ILE A 165 -1.70 11.34 7.32
N THR A 166 -1.25 12.56 7.59
CA THR A 166 -1.25 13.64 6.61
C THR A 166 0.19 14.02 6.28
N LEU A 167 0.54 13.91 5.01
CA LEU A 167 1.78 14.40 4.44
C LEU A 167 1.50 15.68 3.66
N THR A 168 2.26 16.73 3.94
CA THR A 168 2.21 17.99 3.18
C THR A 168 3.60 18.27 2.62
N ILE A 169 3.68 18.57 1.33
CA ILE A 169 4.89 19.08 0.67
C ILE A 169 4.55 20.46 0.11
N SER A 170 5.37 21.43 0.42
CA SER A 170 5.16 22.82 0.03
C SER A 170 6.46 23.46 -0.44
N ASN A 171 6.32 24.59 -1.19
CA ASN A 171 7.45 25.35 -1.73
C ASN A 171 8.42 24.49 -2.55
N LEU A 172 7.89 23.46 -3.24
CA LEU A 172 8.70 22.63 -4.12
C LEU A 172 9.21 23.48 -5.27
N THR A 173 10.53 23.65 -5.33
CA THR A 173 11.22 24.56 -6.26
C THR A 173 12.26 23.78 -7.04
N ASP A 174 12.27 23.90 -8.35
CA ASP A 174 13.29 23.30 -9.22
C ASP A 174 14.60 24.09 -9.24
N ASN A 175 15.57 23.62 -10.04
CA ASN A 175 16.88 24.24 -10.15
C ASN A 175 16.91 25.59 -10.88
N VAL A 176 15.84 25.97 -11.56
CA VAL A 176 15.73 27.24 -12.27
C VAL A 176 14.78 28.25 -11.62
N GLY A 177 14.09 27.83 -10.56
CA GLY A 177 13.26 28.68 -9.72
C GLY A 177 11.76 28.60 -10.01
N ASN A 178 11.28 27.62 -10.79
CA ASN A 178 9.86 27.37 -10.90
C ASN A 178 9.34 26.74 -9.60
N ILE A 179 8.21 27.20 -9.11
CA ILE A 179 7.65 26.80 -7.82
C ILE A 179 6.29 26.13 -8.04
N MET A 180 6.07 25.00 -7.38
CA MET A 180 4.76 24.35 -7.33
C MET A 180 3.71 25.30 -6.76
N GLU A 181 2.65 25.57 -7.53
CA GLU A 181 1.64 26.57 -7.18
C GLU A 181 0.73 26.19 -6.01
N VAL A 182 0.51 24.91 -5.85
CA VAL A 182 -0.40 24.36 -4.82
C VAL A 182 0.33 23.30 -4.04
N ASP A 183 0.29 23.40 -2.71
CA ASP A 183 0.88 22.40 -1.82
C ASP A 183 0.31 21.01 -2.11
N PHE A 184 1.21 20.04 -2.18
CA PHE A 184 0.79 18.64 -2.23
C PHE A 184 0.34 18.21 -0.85
N LEU A 185 -0.92 17.82 -0.74
CA LEU A 185 -1.51 17.30 0.49
C LEU A 185 -2.09 15.94 0.23
N TYR A 186 -1.63 14.95 0.99
CA TYR A 186 -2.18 13.62 0.91
C TYR A 186 -2.50 13.04 2.28
N THR A 187 -3.63 12.34 2.37
CA THR A 187 -4.08 11.70 3.59
C THR A 187 -4.11 10.20 3.39
N TYR A 188 -3.41 9.49 4.27
CA TYR A 188 -3.30 8.04 4.26
C TYR A 188 -3.94 7.46 5.52
N PHE A 189 -4.41 6.24 5.41
CA PHE A 189 -4.92 5.45 6.53
C PHE A 189 -4.04 4.24 6.75
N THR A 190 -3.79 3.88 8.01
CA THR A 190 -3.13 2.62 8.34
C THR A 190 -4.18 1.57 8.68
N PRO A 191 -4.00 0.32 8.25
CA PRO A 191 -4.90 -0.76 8.64
C PRO A 191 -4.79 -1.07 10.13
N ALA A 192 -5.66 -1.92 10.63
CA ALA A 192 -5.50 -2.53 11.95
C ALA A 192 -4.23 -3.40 11.97
N LEU A 193 -3.48 -3.42 13.08
CA LEU A 193 -2.39 -4.38 13.22
C LEU A 193 -2.96 -5.80 13.16
N GLY A 194 -2.39 -6.61 12.28
CA GLY A 194 -2.85 -7.98 12.05
C GLY A 194 -3.94 -8.13 11.00
N ASP A 195 -4.42 -7.04 10.40
CA ASP A 195 -5.27 -7.05 9.21
C ASP A 195 -4.34 -7.11 7.98
N TYR A 196 -4.02 -8.32 7.55
CA TYR A 196 -3.03 -8.56 6.50
C TYR A 196 -3.62 -8.51 5.09
N ASP A 197 -4.92 -8.77 4.94
CA ASP A 197 -5.61 -8.74 3.65
C ASP A 197 -6.34 -7.41 3.38
N ILE A 198 -6.32 -6.50 4.37
CA ILE A 198 -6.85 -5.12 4.29
C ILE A 198 -8.36 -5.13 4.00
N ASP A 199 -9.09 -6.01 4.67
CA ASP A 199 -10.55 -6.08 4.61
C ASP A 199 -11.26 -5.28 5.71
N ASP A 200 -10.51 -4.48 6.50
CA ASP A 200 -10.91 -3.73 7.69
C ASP A 200 -11.25 -4.61 8.91
N ARG A 201 -10.87 -5.87 8.89
CA ARG A 201 -11.10 -6.83 9.98
C ARG A 201 -9.80 -7.50 10.38
N VAL A 202 -9.74 -7.97 11.62
CA VAL A 202 -8.74 -8.94 12.05
C VAL A 202 -9.48 -10.21 12.40
N ASN A 203 -9.34 -11.23 11.57
CA ASN A 203 -10.18 -12.42 11.60
C ASN A 203 -9.37 -13.71 11.31
N VAL A 204 -10.04 -14.82 10.99
CA VAL A 204 -9.36 -16.10 10.76
C VAL A 204 -8.54 -16.15 9.48
N GLU A 205 -8.88 -15.33 8.48
CA GLU A 205 -8.12 -15.17 7.25
C GLU A 205 -6.73 -14.59 7.57
N ASP A 206 -6.68 -13.56 8.42
CA ASP A 206 -5.42 -12.96 8.92
C ASP A 206 -4.65 -13.90 9.84
N LEU A 207 -5.37 -14.65 10.68
CA LEU A 207 -4.74 -15.65 11.53
C LEU A 207 -4.00 -16.72 10.71
N ALA A 208 -4.56 -17.14 9.59
CA ALA A 208 -3.90 -18.07 8.68
C ALA A 208 -2.59 -17.48 8.11
N GLN A 209 -2.61 -16.20 7.75
CA GLN A 209 -1.40 -15.49 7.29
C GLN A 209 -0.38 -15.37 8.43
N PHE A 210 -0.81 -14.95 9.61
CA PHE A 210 0.05 -14.81 10.78
C PHE A 210 0.76 -16.14 11.12
N VAL A 211 0.02 -17.26 11.13
CA VAL A 211 0.59 -18.60 11.40
C VAL A 211 1.54 -19.04 10.29
N SER A 212 1.20 -18.77 9.02
CA SER A 212 2.10 -19.04 7.89
C SER A 212 3.44 -18.31 8.04
N PHE A 213 3.42 -17.05 8.46
CA PHE A 213 4.65 -16.29 8.73
C PHE A 213 5.42 -16.84 9.94
N TRP A 214 4.70 -17.27 10.98
CA TRP A 214 5.31 -17.87 12.16
C TRP A 214 6.07 -19.16 11.83
N MET A 215 5.53 -19.96 10.91
CA MET A 215 6.12 -21.24 10.49
C MET A 215 7.21 -21.09 9.41
N ALA A 216 7.32 -19.95 8.77
CA ALA A 216 8.28 -19.73 7.69
C ALA A 216 9.73 -19.72 8.19
N ASP A 217 10.63 -20.41 7.47
CA ASP A 217 12.08 -20.43 7.76
C ASP A 217 12.74 -19.04 7.70
N SER A 218 12.18 -18.14 6.89
CA SER A 218 12.59 -16.74 6.78
C SER A 218 11.37 -15.86 7.03
N GLN A 219 11.21 -15.42 8.24
CA GLN A 219 10.10 -14.57 8.63
C GLN A 219 10.24 -13.17 7.99
N PRO A 220 9.21 -12.65 7.34
CA PRO A 220 9.22 -11.27 6.86
C PRO A 220 9.06 -10.32 8.07
N LEU A 221 10.17 -9.90 8.64
CA LEU A 221 10.26 -9.07 9.85
C LEU A 221 9.40 -7.81 9.82
N VAL A 222 9.09 -7.32 8.63
CA VAL A 222 8.19 -6.16 8.40
C VAL A 222 6.76 -6.41 8.85
N LEU A 223 6.38 -7.68 9.09
CA LEU A 223 5.04 -8.08 9.47
C LEU A 223 4.92 -8.43 10.97
N GLY A 224 5.98 -8.27 11.75
CA GLY A 224 5.94 -8.36 13.20
C GLY A 224 4.92 -7.36 13.79
N LEU A 225 4.19 -7.77 14.81
CA LEU A 225 3.14 -6.99 15.45
C LEU A 225 3.54 -6.47 16.82
N GLY A 226 4.42 -7.14 17.51
CA GLY A 226 4.78 -6.89 18.89
C GLY A 226 6.29 -6.77 19.13
N PRO A 227 6.70 -6.33 20.32
CA PRO A 227 5.87 -5.70 21.34
C PRO A 227 5.27 -4.37 20.90
N THR A 228 4.19 -3.91 21.55
CA THR A 228 3.50 -2.67 21.16
C THR A 228 3.56 -1.59 22.24
N SER A 229 3.49 -0.34 21.80
CA SER A 229 3.27 0.85 22.63
C SER A 229 2.01 1.60 22.16
N GLY A 230 1.69 2.72 22.79
CA GLY A 230 0.54 3.54 22.42
C GLY A 230 -0.76 3.11 23.11
N THR A 231 -1.87 3.68 22.64
CA THR A 231 -3.20 3.47 23.22
C THR A 231 -4.05 2.61 22.30
N PHE A 232 -4.57 1.52 22.83
CA PHE A 232 -5.44 0.59 22.09
C PHE A 232 -6.70 1.29 21.53
N PRO A 233 -7.14 1.05 20.30
CA PRO A 233 -6.60 0.13 19.29
C PRO A 233 -5.49 0.75 18.40
N HIS A 234 -5.09 2.00 18.65
CA HIS A 234 -4.06 2.72 17.90
C HIS A 234 -2.66 2.36 18.41
N LEU A 235 -2.32 1.07 18.33
CA LEU A 235 -1.06 0.55 18.80
C LEU A 235 0.06 0.87 17.81
N VAL A 236 1.24 1.16 18.36
CA VAL A 236 2.48 1.36 17.59
C VAL A 236 3.32 0.09 17.74
N PRO A 237 3.60 -0.66 16.67
CA PRO A 237 4.47 -1.83 16.74
C PRO A 237 5.91 -1.40 17.00
N ASN A 238 6.62 -2.14 17.83
CA ASN A 238 8.07 -2.07 17.95
C ASN A 238 8.66 -3.30 17.26
N LEU A 239 9.12 -3.10 16.03
CA LEU A 239 9.65 -4.17 15.19
C LEU A 239 11.00 -4.62 15.77
N ASP A 240 11.02 -5.73 16.48
CA ASP A 240 12.21 -6.25 17.19
C ASP A 240 12.89 -7.41 16.46
N ASP A 241 12.52 -7.61 15.19
CA ASP A 241 13.07 -8.65 14.30
C ASP A 241 12.79 -10.08 14.78
N LYS A 242 11.70 -10.30 15.50
CA LYS A 242 11.27 -11.60 15.99
C LYS A 242 9.80 -11.83 15.74
N TYR A 243 9.44 -13.08 15.66
CA TYR A 243 8.07 -13.55 15.78
C TYR A 243 7.96 -14.36 17.06
N ASP A 244 7.31 -13.80 18.07
CA ASP A 244 7.20 -14.45 19.36
C ASP A 244 5.82 -14.20 20.03
N LEU A 245 5.75 -14.48 21.33
CA LEU A 245 4.49 -14.37 22.08
C LEU A 245 3.92 -12.93 22.07
N ASP A 246 4.76 -11.91 21.98
CA ASP A 246 4.31 -10.51 21.97
C ASP A 246 3.53 -10.19 20.70
N ASP A 247 3.91 -10.78 19.54
CA ASP A 247 3.15 -10.69 18.30
C ASP A 247 1.80 -11.39 18.43
N GLY A 248 1.79 -12.61 18.96
CA GLY A 248 0.57 -13.38 19.20
C GLY A 248 -0.39 -12.66 20.14
N MET A 249 0.12 -12.04 21.21
CA MET A 249 -0.68 -11.27 22.15
C MET A 249 -1.26 -10.00 21.50
N THR A 250 -0.51 -9.36 20.63
CA THR A 250 -0.98 -8.18 19.85
C THR A 250 -2.07 -8.61 18.89
N PHE A 251 -1.88 -9.69 18.14
CA PHE A 251 -2.89 -10.25 17.25
C PHE A 251 -4.21 -10.54 18.00
N ILE A 252 -4.15 -11.26 19.12
CA ILE A 252 -5.33 -11.58 19.93
C ILE A 252 -6.09 -10.33 20.38
N ARG A 253 -5.38 -9.27 20.79
CA ARG A 253 -6.00 -8.02 21.21
C ARG A 253 -6.73 -7.33 20.05
N MET A 254 -6.11 -7.27 18.87
CA MET A 254 -6.70 -6.66 17.68
C MET A 254 -7.87 -7.49 17.14
N TRP A 255 -7.74 -8.81 17.13
CA TRP A 255 -8.82 -9.73 16.82
C TRP A 255 -10.05 -9.51 17.74
N SER A 256 -9.84 -9.44 19.05
CA SER A 256 -10.93 -9.22 20.01
C SER A 256 -11.66 -7.91 19.73
N TRP A 257 -10.92 -6.85 19.40
CA TRP A 257 -11.49 -5.57 19.02
C TRP A 257 -12.29 -5.67 17.70
N SER A 258 -11.80 -6.38 16.72
CA SER A 258 -12.44 -6.57 15.43
C SER A 258 -13.78 -7.32 15.59
N VAL A 259 -13.79 -8.42 16.36
CA VAL A 259 -15.01 -9.19 16.64
C VAL A 259 -16.05 -8.35 17.41
N ASP A 260 -15.62 -7.50 18.33
CA ASP A 260 -16.53 -6.59 19.05
C ASP A 260 -17.19 -5.58 18.11
N ARG A 261 -16.48 -5.13 17.09
CA ARG A 261 -16.92 -4.11 16.16
C ARG A 261 -17.80 -4.64 15.05
N PHE A 262 -17.45 -5.77 14.46
CA PHE A 262 -18.05 -6.26 13.22
C PHE A 262 -18.90 -7.52 13.38
N GLY A 263 -18.73 -8.28 14.47
CA GLY A 263 -19.40 -9.56 14.67
C GLY A 263 -18.79 -10.69 13.81
N LEU A 264 -19.57 -11.75 13.62
CA LEU A 264 -19.15 -12.99 12.95
C LEU A 264 -19.96 -13.21 11.68
N GLU A 265 -19.32 -13.67 10.62
CA GLU A 265 -19.97 -13.97 9.33
C GLU A 265 -20.01 -15.48 9.02
N PRO A 266 -21.16 -16.06 8.57
CA PRO A 266 -21.26 -17.45 8.16
C PRO A 266 -20.89 -17.68 6.68
N SER A 267 -20.22 -18.82 6.38
CA SER A 267 -19.83 -19.25 5.02
C SER A 267 -20.26 -20.68 4.73
N ALA A 268 -20.35 -21.09 3.47
CA ALA A 268 -20.85 -22.40 3.02
C ALA A 268 -19.86 -23.17 2.15
N SER A 269 -19.48 -24.41 2.52
CA SER A 269 -18.66 -25.38 1.74
C SER A 269 -18.58 -26.79 2.39
N PRO A 270 -17.83 -27.79 1.85
CA PRO A 270 -18.08 -29.20 2.09
C PRO A 270 -17.98 -29.66 3.56
N PRO A 271 -18.68 -30.75 3.95
CA PRO A 271 -18.80 -31.16 5.36
C PRO A 271 -17.50 -31.79 5.91
N ILE A 272 -17.17 -31.43 7.14
CA ILE A 272 -16.15 -32.08 7.96
C ILE A 272 -16.83 -33.02 8.98
N GLY A 273 -16.04 -33.85 9.65
CA GLY A 273 -16.53 -34.67 10.77
C GLY A 273 -16.85 -33.79 11.98
N ILE A 274 -18.14 -33.69 12.33
CA ILE A 274 -18.60 -33.04 13.56
C ILE A 274 -19.56 -33.99 14.27
N ALA A 275 -19.24 -34.38 15.51
CA ALA A 275 -20.02 -35.34 16.28
C ALA A 275 -20.01 -35.07 17.76
N MET A 276 -21.03 -35.56 18.47
CA MET A 276 -20.99 -35.67 19.92
C MET A 276 -20.26 -36.99 20.33
N ASN A 277 -19.27 -36.85 21.18
CA ASN A 277 -18.57 -37.94 21.80
C ASN A 277 -18.68 -37.79 23.34
N TRP A 278 -19.64 -38.46 23.93
CA TRP A 278 -20.04 -38.34 25.33
C TRP A 278 -20.44 -36.90 25.68
N ASP A 279 -19.72 -36.26 26.55
CA ASP A 279 -19.91 -34.87 27.00
C ASP A 279 -19.12 -33.85 26.18
N LYS A 280 -18.61 -34.26 25.00
CA LYS A 280 -17.79 -33.37 24.15
C LYS A 280 -18.35 -33.29 22.75
N LEU A 281 -18.46 -32.09 22.26
CA LEU A 281 -18.57 -31.82 20.83
C LEU A 281 -17.17 -31.93 20.23
N VAL A 282 -17.01 -32.79 19.23
CA VAL A 282 -15.75 -33.06 18.55
C VAL A 282 -15.87 -32.56 17.13
N VAL A 283 -14.89 -31.80 16.70
CA VAL A 283 -14.78 -31.23 15.34
C VAL A 283 -13.45 -31.68 14.75
N ASP A 284 -13.52 -32.42 13.64
CA ASP A 284 -12.35 -32.86 12.91
C ASP A 284 -11.75 -31.69 12.12
N VAL A 285 -10.46 -31.49 12.28
CA VAL A 285 -9.71 -30.46 11.54
C VAL A 285 -8.99 -31.13 10.37
N PRO A 286 -9.15 -30.63 9.13
CA PRO A 286 -8.42 -31.16 7.97
C PRO A 286 -6.92 -31.18 8.20
N THR A 287 -6.22 -32.17 7.67
CA THR A 287 -4.78 -32.37 7.85
C THR A 287 -3.95 -31.24 7.24
N GLU A 288 -4.46 -30.60 6.20
CA GLU A 288 -3.84 -29.50 5.49
C GLU A 288 -4.08 -28.13 6.17
N ALA A 289 -5.00 -28.09 7.15
CA ALA A 289 -5.35 -26.83 7.81
C ALA A 289 -4.28 -26.42 8.83
N ILE A 290 -3.86 -25.15 8.76
CA ILE A 290 -2.97 -24.54 9.76
C ILE A 290 -3.70 -23.52 10.64
N ALA A 291 -4.85 -23.04 10.21
CA ALA A 291 -5.68 -22.12 10.97
C ALA A 291 -7.16 -22.44 10.75
N GLY A 292 -8.01 -22.02 11.67
CA GLY A 292 -9.44 -22.21 11.51
C GLY A 292 -10.28 -21.52 12.56
N GLN A 293 -11.57 -21.50 12.23
CA GLN A 293 -12.63 -20.93 13.06
C GLN A 293 -13.73 -21.97 13.26
N VAL A 294 -14.21 -22.08 14.50
CA VAL A 294 -15.42 -22.84 14.83
C VAL A 294 -16.34 -21.96 15.66
N TYR A 295 -17.50 -21.67 15.10
CA TYR A 295 -18.56 -20.93 15.77
C TYR A 295 -19.70 -21.88 16.10
N LEU A 296 -20.07 -21.96 17.37
CA LEU A 296 -21.15 -22.79 17.89
C LEU A 296 -22.29 -21.89 18.38
N ARG A 297 -23.50 -22.21 17.92
CA ARG A 297 -24.73 -21.57 18.38
C ARG A 297 -25.66 -22.62 18.94
N TYR A 298 -26.13 -22.45 20.19
CA TYR A 298 -26.99 -23.38 20.90
C TYR A 298 -27.99 -22.64 21.78
N ASN A 299 -29.01 -23.35 22.30
CA ASN A 299 -29.95 -22.78 23.27
C ASN A 299 -29.37 -22.84 24.69
N PRO A 300 -29.01 -21.70 25.32
CA PRO A 300 -28.37 -21.69 26.64
C PRO A 300 -29.26 -22.14 27.78
N LEU A 301 -30.58 -22.21 27.56
CA LEU A 301 -31.53 -22.77 28.54
C LEU A 301 -31.47 -24.30 28.62
N GLN A 302 -30.98 -24.97 27.59
CA GLN A 302 -30.95 -26.43 27.49
C GLN A 302 -29.60 -27.03 27.81
N GLY A 303 -28.56 -26.22 28.01
CA GLY A 303 -27.22 -26.67 28.34
C GLY A 303 -26.19 -25.57 28.45
N LYS A 304 -25.00 -25.93 28.83
CA LYS A 304 -23.81 -25.08 28.89
C LYS A 304 -22.68 -25.70 28.10
N VAL A 305 -21.82 -24.87 27.62
CA VAL A 305 -20.57 -25.26 26.96
C VAL A 305 -19.40 -24.71 27.78
N ASP A 306 -18.42 -25.53 28.05
CA ASP A 306 -17.24 -25.17 28.84
C ASP A 306 -16.05 -24.95 27.88
N LEU A 307 -15.73 -23.70 27.64
CA LEU A 307 -14.57 -23.33 26.82
C LEU A 307 -13.22 -23.50 27.52
N ASN A 308 -13.17 -23.68 28.83
CA ASN A 308 -11.89 -23.88 29.52
C ASN A 308 -11.20 -25.18 29.06
N HIS A 309 -12.00 -26.14 28.57
CA HIS A 309 -11.53 -27.40 28.03
C HIS A 309 -11.65 -27.51 26.51
N ALA A 310 -11.89 -26.39 25.83
CA ALA A 310 -11.93 -26.38 24.37
C ALA A 310 -10.54 -26.04 23.80
N GLY A 311 -10.14 -26.74 22.77
CA GLY A 311 -8.92 -26.43 21.99
C GLY A 311 -8.08 -27.62 21.64
N PHE A 312 -6.94 -27.33 21.10
CA PHE A 312 -5.83 -28.23 20.76
C PHE A 312 -4.85 -28.37 21.92
N GLY A 313 -3.83 -29.21 21.77
CA GLY A 313 -2.70 -29.33 22.69
C GLY A 313 -1.98 -28.02 23.01
N ASN A 314 -1.03 -28.06 23.92
CA ASN A 314 -0.49 -26.89 24.64
C ASN A 314 0.34 -25.87 23.79
N ASN A 315 0.67 -26.18 22.54
CA ASN A 315 1.59 -25.37 21.73
C ASN A 315 0.89 -24.57 20.62
N ASN A 316 -0.43 -24.50 20.63
CA ASN A 316 -1.18 -23.85 19.56
C ASN A 316 -1.80 -22.53 20.02
N LEU A 317 -1.86 -21.54 19.14
CA LEU A 317 -2.54 -20.31 19.41
C LEU A 317 -4.06 -20.55 19.36
N THR A 318 -4.76 -20.25 20.45
CA THR A 318 -6.20 -20.44 20.53
C THR A 318 -6.86 -19.20 21.13
N MET A 319 -7.79 -18.63 20.38
CA MET A 319 -8.62 -17.50 20.80
C MET A 319 -10.05 -17.97 21.06
N LYS A 320 -10.62 -17.52 22.15
CA LYS A 320 -11.96 -17.94 22.59
C LYS A 320 -12.81 -16.76 22.97
N ARG A 321 -14.06 -16.78 22.52
CA ARG A 321 -15.05 -15.79 22.88
C ARG A 321 -16.37 -16.43 23.18
N GLU A 322 -17.02 -16.00 24.26
CA GLU A 322 -18.32 -16.48 24.70
C GLU A 322 -19.32 -15.32 24.78
N ALA A 323 -20.52 -15.54 24.26
CA ALA A 323 -21.71 -14.80 24.56
C ALA A 323 -22.73 -15.76 25.19
N ILE A 324 -22.48 -16.16 26.44
CA ILE A 324 -23.22 -17.22 27.14
C ILE A 324 -24.73 -16.94 27.20
N GLU A 325 -25.12 -15.68 27.35
CA GLU A 325 -26.52 -15.27 27.39
C GLU A 325 -27.26 -15.58 26.08
N ASN A 326 -26.53 -15.57 24.95
CA ASN A 326 -27.04 -15.83 23.63
C ASN A 326 -26.84 -17.28 23.19
N GLY A 327 -26.06 -18.08 23.93
CA GLY A 327 -25.66 -19.42 23.54
C GLY A 327 -24.72 -19.43 22.32
N GLU A 328 -23.81 -18.47 22.27
CA GLU A 328 -22.88 -18.28 21.15
C GLU A 328 -21.42 -18.43 21.64
N ILE A 329 -20.65 -19.19 20.89
CA ILE A 329 -19.23 -19.45 21.18
C ILE A 329 -18.45 -19.36 19.89
N LEU A 330 -17.36 -18.62 19.93
CA LEU A 330 -16.35 -18.58 18.90
C LEU A 330 -15.05 -19.15 19.41
N LEU A 331 -14.47 -20.04 18.65
CA LEU A 331 -13.12 -20.56 18.81
C LEU A 331 -12.38 -20.34 17.52
N GLU A 332 -11.29 -19.61 17.57
CA GLU A 332 -10.34 -19.50 16.47
C GLU A 332 -8.98 -20.06 16.92
N PHE A 333 -8.25 -20.65 15.97
CA PHE A 333 -6.98 -21.29 16.28
C PHE A 333 -6.00 -21.17 15.13
N GLY A 334 -4.71 -21.13 15.48
CA GLY A 334 -3.59 -21.30 14.59
C GLY A 334 -2.66 -22.40 15.10
N LEU A 335 -2.29 -23.32 14.25
CA LEU A 335 -1.41 -24.43 14.58
C LEU A 335 0.04 -24.01 14.33
N VAL A 336 0.73 -23.63 15.37
CA VAL A 336 2.15 -23.22 15.30
C VAL A 336 3.10 -24.43 15.39
N ASP A 337 2.58 -25.60 15.71
CA ASP A 337 3.27 -26.89 15.67
C ASP A 337 2.49 -27.86 14.76
N PRO A 338 2.88 -28.02 13.49
CA PRO A 338 2.17 -28.87 12.55
C PRO A 338 2.30 -30.38 12.84
N ASP A 339 3.27 -30.77 13.66
CA ASP A 339 3.51 -32.17 14.03
C ASP A 339 2.62 -32.66 15.19
N ASP A 340 1.75 -31.78 15.71
CA ASP A 340 0.74 -32.19 16.71
C ASP A 340 -0.32 -33.06 16.02
N ASP A 341 -0.28 -34.40 16.33
CA ASP A 341 -1.20 -35.40 15.79
C ASP A 341 -2.67 -35.17 16.16
N ALA A 342 -2.97 -34.23 17.05
CA ALA A 342 -4.31 -33.96 17.53
C ALA A 342 -5.05 -33.00 16.58
N ARG A 343 -5.45 -33.49 15.43
CA ARG A 343 -6.31 -32.76 14.45
C ARG A 343 -7.78 -32.75 14.86
N VAL A 344 -8.05 -32.54 16.14
CA VAL A 344 -9.40 -32.60 16.71
C VAL A 344 -9.62 -31.50 17.72
N ILE A 345 -10.63 -30.68 17.50
CA ILE A 345 -11.12 -29.73 18.50
C ILE A 345 -12.13 -30.46 19.39
N SER A 346 -11.92 -30.45 20.68
CA SER A 346 -12.89 -30.99 21.66
C SER A 346 -13.46 -29.86 22.50
N ILE A 347 -14.78 -29.73 22.52
CA ILE A 347 -15.51 -28.71 23.29
C ILE A 347 -16.38 -29.46 24.32
N LYS A 348 -16.14 -29.27 25.60
CA LYS A 348 -16.94 -29.91 26.65
C LYS A 348 -18.34 -29.26 26.70
N THR A 349 -19.36 -30.12 26.82
CA THR A 349 -20.76 -29.69 26.91
C THR A 349 -21.43 -30.28 28.16
N GLU A 350 -22.25 -29.49 28.82
CA GLU A 350 -23.11 -29.92 29.93
C GLU A 350 -24.57 -29.73 29.49
N ILE A 351 -25.18 -30.80 28.97
CA ILE A 351 -26.52 -30.75 28.38
C ILE A 351 -27.54 -31.27 29.39
N ASN A 352 -28.52 -30.45 29.74
CA ASN A 352 -29.58 -30.78 30.66
C ASN A 352 -30.79 -31.41 29.94
N GLU A 353 -31.05 -30.99 28.72
CA GLU A 353 -32.10 -31.52 27.84
C GLU A 353 -31.56 -31.63 26.40
N PRO A 354 -32.00 -32.64 25.62
CA PRO A 354 -31.62 -32.73 24.21
C PRO A 354 -31.86 -31.40 23.49
N ALA A 355 -30.85 -30.91 22.80
CA ALA A 355 -30.86 -29.62 22.11
C ALA A 355 -30.24 -29.73 20.74
N ASP A 356 -30.65 -28.86 19.83
CA ASP A 356 -29.98 -28.67 18.57
C ASP A 356 -28.95 -27.55 18.67
N ALA A 357 -27.77 -27.77 18.10
CA ALA A 357 -26.74 -26.76 17.93
C ALA A 357 -26.43 -26.55 16.45
N THR A 358 -26.02 -25.38 16.10
CA THR A 358 -25.47 -25.06 14.78
C THR A 358 -23.99 -24.79 14.92
N VAL A 359 -23.18 -25.49 14.13
CA VAL A 359 -21.74 -25.31 14.04
C VAL A 359 -21.43 -24.71 12.68
N ILE A 360 -20.73 -23.58 12.68
CA ILE A 360 -20.20 -22.93 11.48
C ILE A 360 -18.69 -22.99 11.57
N TYR A 361 -18.02 -23.33 10.49
CA TYR A 361 -16.58 -23.50 10.48
C TYR A 361 -15.93 -23.00 9.19
N LYS A 362 -14.65 -22.59 9.33
CA LYS A 362 -13.73 -22.28 8.24
C LYS A 362 -12.34 -22.79 8.60
N PHE A 363 -11.63 -23.37 7.64
CA PHE A 363 -10.25 -23.85 7.82
C PHE A 363 -9.38 -23.43 6.63
N PHE A 364 -8.17 -23.00 6.92
CA PHE A 364 -7.22 -22.46 5.95
C PHE A 364 -5.91 -23.22 5.97
N GLY A 365 -5.32 -23.41 4.78
CA GLY A 365 -4.02 -24.02 4.57
C GLY A 365 -2.85 -23.04 4.70
N GLU A 366 -1.64 -23.56 4.61
CA GLU A 366 -0.38 -22.79 4.69
C GLU A 366 -0.26 -21.73 3.57
N ASP A 367 -0.85 -22.01 2.41
CA ASP A 367 -0.93 -21.08 1.28
C ASP A 367 -2.12 -20.10 1.37
N GLN A 368 -2.77 -20.04 2.54
CA GLN A 368 -3.97 -19.23 2.81
C GLN A 368 -5.20 -19.67 2.01
N SER A 369 -5.14 -20.79 1.32
CA SER A 369 -6.30 -21.34 0.64
C SER A 369 -7.37 -21.83 1.60
N LEU A 370 -8.63 -21.57 1.29
CA LEU A 370 -9.75 -22.12 2.04
C LEU A 370 -9.83 -23.65 1.82
N ILE A 371 -9.51 -24.44 2.83
CA ILE A 371 -9.53 -25.91 2.82
C ILE A 371 -10.95 -26.43 2.98
N ALA A 372 -11.67 -25.90 3.98
CA ALA A 372 -13.06 -26.28 4.21
C ALA A 372 -13.81 -25.16 4.95
N ALA A 373 -15.08 -24.98 4.57
CA ALA A 373 -16.01 -24.13 5.31
C ALA A 373 -17.40 -24.73 5.25
N GLY A 374 -18.24 -24.41 6.24
CA GLY A 374 -19.61 -24.93 6.20
C GLY A 374 -20.42 -24.63 7.45
N THR A 375 -21.70 -25.06 7.35
CA THR A 375 -22.64 -24.98 8.47
C THR A 375 -23.27 -26.34 8.64
N GLN A 376 -23.24 -26.86 9.86
CA GLN A 376 -23.83 -28.16 10.21
C GLN A 376 -24.70 -28.05 11.45
N LYS A 377 -25.89 -28.66 11.39
CA LYS A 377 -26.73 -28.85 12.60
C LYS A 377 -26.37 -30.14 13.27
N ILE A 378 -26.25 -30.10 14.58
CA ILE A 378 -25.90 -31.25 15.42
C ILE A 378 -26.86 -31.36 16.59
N ALA A 379 -27.26 -32.58 16.91
CA ALA A 379 -28.01 -32.84 18.14
C ALA A 379 -27.03 -32.96 19.33
N LEU A 380 -27.16 -32.07 20.31
CA LEU A 380 -26.51 -32.19 21.59
C LEU A 380 -27.35 -33.16 22.45
N VAL A 381 -26.76 -34.27 22.83
CA VAL A 381 -27.46 -35.35 23.57
C VAL A 381 -26.91 -35.49 24.96
N ILE A 382 -27.77 -35.90 25.90
CA ILE A 382 -27.34 -36.24 27.25
C ILE A 382 -26.60 -37.57 27.18
N PRO A 383 -25.37 -37.67 27.74
CA PRO A 383 -24.65 -38.94 27.83
C PRO A 383 -25.50 -39.97 28.56
N THR A 384 -25.82 -41.05 27.88
CA THR A 384 -26.50 -42.18 28.56
C THR A 384 -25.46 -42.90 29.40
N GLU A 385 -25.58 -42.81 30.73
CA GLU A 385 -24.82 -43.66 31.63
C GLU A 385 -25.07 -45.15 31.26
N PHE A 386 -23.99 -45.89 31.10
CA PHE A 386 -24.13 -47.35 31.01
C PHE A 386 -24.87 -47.85 32.25
N ARG A 387 -26.07 -48.35 32.06
CA ARG A 387 -26.78 -49.16 33.05
C ARG A 387 -26.18 -50.53 33.14
#